data_10f7e5db6944e4b235f9453de057992f
#
_entry.id   10f7e5db6944e4b235f9453de057992f
#
_cell.length_a   1.000
_cell.length_b   1.000
_cell.length_c   1.000
_cell.angle_alpha   90.00
_cell.angle_beta   90.00
_cell.angle_gamma   90.00
#
_symmetry.space_group_name_H-M   'P 1'
#
loop_
_entity.id
_entity.type
_entity.pdbx_description
1 polymer ?
#
loop_
_entity_poly.entity_id
_entity_poly.type
_entity_poly.pdbx_seq_one_letter_code
_entity_poly.pdbx_strand_id
1 'polypeptide(L)'
;GDWVGRCMLGLSSLYFAFNGYPKDQESVKKQLDDIVLHLKDHLNSDGYFGDLLDGKVVNEQQVSGNSWYLRGLIEYYQISHEEWCRELIEEVIHHFILRIAPFYLHYPLIHREMGGVGGHIEGKVTDGWLTSSDVGCAFIMLDAMSEAYYALRDPELKTVLEQTIDVFLHLDFVGLQCQTHATLSCARGVMTFYRATKEEKYLNAAKSIFDCYLSQGMTLDYSNFNWFGRPDTWTEPC
;
A
#
# COMPACT_ATOMS: atom_id res chain seq x y z
N GLY A 1 -10.29 5.20 3.03
CA GLY A 1 -9.67 3.85 2.98
C GLY A 1 -8.52 3.67 3.95
N ASP A 2 -7.65 4.67 4.12
CA ASP A 2 -6.40 4.54 4.88
C ASP A 2 -6.64 4.09 6.34
N TRP A 3 -7.30 4.94 7.16
CA TRP A 3 -7.52 4.63 8.57
C TRP A 3 -8.28 3.33 8.81
N VAL A 4 -9.31 3.07 8.01
CA VAL A 4 -10.09 1.83 8.11
C VAL A 4 -9.22 0.62 7.80
N GLY A 5 -8.46 0.68 6.71
CA GLY A 5 -7.57 -0.41 6.31
C GLY A 5 -6.48 -0.70 7.35
N ARG A 6 -5.84 0.34 7.90
CA ARG A 6 -4.85 0.20 8.98
C ARG A 6 -5.47 -0.37 10.27
N CYS A 7 -6.68 0.07 10.60
CA CYS A 7 -7.40 -0.47 11.77
C CYS A 7 -7.71 -1.96 11.58
N MET A 8 -8.23 -2.35 10.43
CA MET A 8 -8.48 -3.76 10.09
C MET A 8 -7.20 -4.59 10.15
N LEU A 9 -6.10 -4.09 9.57
CA LEU A 9 -4.79 -4.76 9.61
C LEU A 9 -4.28 -4.94 11.03
N GLY A 10 -4.37 -3.89 11.87
CA GLY A 10 -3.94 -3.93 13.27
C GLY A 10 -4.77 -4.91 14.11
N LEU A 11 -6.10 -4.86 13.98
CA LEU A 11 -7.00 -5.78 14.69
C LEU A 11 -6.81 -7.22 14.21
N SER A 12 -6.61 -7.46 12.91
CA SER A 12 -6.31 -8.79 12.40
C SER A 12 -5.01 -9.35 12.97
N SER A 13 -3.98 -8.51 13.07
CA SER A 13 -2.71 -8.89 13.72
C SER A 13 -2.90 -9.24 15.20
N LEU A 14 -3.73 -8.48 15.93
CA LEU A 14 -4.09 -8.77 17.32
C LEU A 14 -4.89 -10.08 17.45
N TYR A 15 -5.82 -10.34 16.53
CA TYR A 15 -6.57 -11.59 16.49
C TYR A 15 -5.63 -12.81 16.43
N PHE A 16 -4.63 -12.76 15.56
CA PHE A 16 -3.65 -13.85 15.47
C PHE A 16 -2.71 -13.90 16.68
N ALA A 17 -2.33 -12.75 17.24
CA ALA A 17 -1.50 -12.70 18.45
C ALA A 17 -2.21 -13.29 19.68
N PHE A 18 -3.53 -13.18 19.75
CA PHE A 18 -4.33 -13.77 20.83
C PHE A 18 -4.65 -15.27 20.61
N ASN A 19 -3.93 -15.95 19.76
CA ASN A 19 -4.05 -17.40 19.61
C ASN A 19 -3.77 -18.09 20.98
N GLY A 20 -4.76 -18.84 21.48
CA GLY A 20 -4.74 -19.42 22.83
C GLY A 20 -5.45 -18.60 23.92
N TYR A 21 -5.95 -17.40 23.59
CA TYR A 21 -6.76 -16.53 24.46
C TYR A 21 -8.14 -16.28 23.83
N PRO A 22 -9.07 -17.26 23.90
CA PRO A 22 -10.30 -17.26 23.09
C PRO A 22 -11.22 -16.07 23.38
N LYS A 23 -11.28 -15.57 24.62
CA LYS A 23 -12.10 -14.39 24.95
C LYS A 23 -11.61 -13.11 24.32
N ASP A 24 -10.28 -12.91 24.33
CA ASP A 24 -9.66 -11.72 23.73
C ASP A 24 -9.75 -11.80 22.20
N GLN A 25 -9.50 -12.98 21.65
CA GLN A 25 -9.62 -13.24 20.22
C GLN A 25 -11.06 -13.00 19.71
N GLU A 26 -12.08 -13.47 20.44
CA GLU A 26 -13.49 -13.21 20.13
C GLU A 26 -13.84 -11.72 20.21
N SER A 27 -13.33 -11.02 21.23
CA SER A 27 -13.53 -9.58 21.39
C SER A 27 -12.94 -8.78 20.21
N VAL A 28 -11.74 -9.12 19.75
CA VAL A 28 -11.10 -8.49 18.59
C VAL A 28 -11.87 -8.83 17.31
N LYS A 29 -12.27 -10.09 17.14
CA LYS A 29 -13.07 -10.48 15.97
C LYS A 29 -14.37 -9.71 15.87
N LYS A 30 -15.08 -9.53 17.00
CA LYS A 30 -16.30 -8.73 17.01
C LYS A 30 -16.08 -7.29 16.53
N GLN A 31 -14.98 -6.64 16.95
CA GLN A 31 -14.64 -5.30 16.49
C GLN A 31 -14.34 -5.27 14.99
N LEU A 32 -13.64 -6.29 14.48
CA LEU A 32 -13.41 -6.44 13.03
C LEU A 32 -14.73 -6.61 12.28
N ASP A 33 -15.59 -7.49 12.74
CA ASP A 33 -16.90 -7.76 12.13
C ASP A 33 -17.77 -6.48 12.11
N ASP A 34 -17.75 -5.70 13.20
CA ASP A 34 -18.47 -4.42 13.29
C ASP A 34 -17.95 -3.38 12.26
N ILE A 35 -16.61 -3.26 12.08
CA ILE A 35 -16.03 -2.39 11.06
C ILE A 35 -16.46 -2.83 9.68
N VAL A 36 -16.33 -4.11 9.38
CA VAL A 36 -16.58 -4.68 8.07
C VAL A 36 -18.06 -4.61 7.69
N LEU A 37 -18.97 -4.78 8.65
CA LEU A 37 -20.40 -4.63 8.43
C LEU A 37 -20.77 -3.25 7.86
N HIS A 38 -20.06 -2.20 8.29
CA HIS A 38 -20.32 -0.81 7.87
C HIS A 38 -19.50 -0.37 6.64
N LEU A 39 -18.57 -1.21 6.13
CA LEU A 39 -17.74 -0.84 4.98
C LEU A 39 -18.60 -0.49 3.76
N LYS A 40 -19.61 -1.29 3.47
CA LYS A 40 -20.45 -1.13 2.28
C LYS A 40 -21.17 0.23 2.20
N ASP A 41 -21.42 0.87 3.35
CA ASP A 41 -22.07 2.19 3.41
C ASP A 41 -21.12 3.33 2.95
N HIS A 42 -19.83 3.04 2.82
CA HIS A 42 -18.77 4.02 2.52
C HIS A 42 -18.01 3.74 1.23
N LEU A 43 -18.23 2.58 0.61
CA LEU A 43 -17.62 2.25 -0.67
C LEU A 43 -18.44 2.85 -1.82
N ASN A 44 -17.76 3.18 -2.91
CA ASN A 44 -18.43 3.52 -4.16
C ASN A 44 -19.00 2.27 -4.85
N SER A 45 -19.67 2.46 -5.97
CA SER A 45 -20.32 1.35 -6.72
C SER A 45 -19.35 0.28 -7.26
N ASP A 46 -18.08 0.60 -7.33
CA ASP A 46 -17.01 -0.28 -7.83
C ASP A 46 -16.22 -0.97 -6.68
N GLY A 47 -16.71 -0.85 -5.43
CA GLY A 47 -16.20 -1.58 -4.26
C GLY A 47 -14.96 -0.97 -3.59
N TYR A 48 -14.60 0.29 -3.87
CA TYR A 48 -13.44 0.95 -3.28
C TYR A 48 -13.78 2.34 -2.71
N PHE A 49 -12.86 2.95 -1.94
CA PHE A 49 -13.05 4.27 -1.34
C PHE A 49 -12.72 5.41 -2.31
N GLY A 50 -13.53 6.47 -2.23
CA GLY A 50 -13.34 7.70 -2.98
C GLY A 50 -14.11 7.74 -4.30
N ASP A 51 -13.72 8.69 -5.16
CA ASP A 51 -14.40 8.92 -6.43
C ASP A 51 -14.16 7.77 -7.42
N LEU A 52 -15.12 7.54 -8.30
CA LEU A 52 -14.96 6.58 -9.39
C LEU A 52 -13.85 7.04 -10.35
N LEU A 53 -13.05 6.09 -10.80
CA LEU A 53 -12.00 6.34 -11.79
C LEU A 53 -12.61 6.76 -13.13
N ASP A 54 -12.25 7.93 -13.62
CA ASP A 54 -12.67 8.45 -14.92
C ASP A 54 -11.78 7.99 -16.09
N GLY A 55 -10.70 7.29 -15.78
CA GLY A 55 -9.71 6.81 -16.76
C GLY A 55 -8.76 7.91 -17.29
N LYS A 56 -8.79 9.11 -16.72
CA LYS A 56 -7.95 10.25 -17.16
C LYS A 56 -6.95 10.67 -16.10
N VAL A 57 -7.38 10.67 -14.84
CA VAL A 57 -6.57 11.13 -13.70
C VAL A 57 -6.66 10.10 -12.58
N VAL A 58 -5.51 9.79 -12.00
CA VAL A 58 -5.37 8.94 -10.80
C VAL A 58 -4.88 9.80 -9.65
N ASN A 59 -5.61 9.77 -8.55
CA ASN A 59 -5.25 10.49 -7.32
C ASN A 59 -4.34 9.61 -6.45
N GLU A 60 -3.09 10.04 -6.22
CA GLU A 60 -2.12 9.28 -5.40
C GLU A 60 -2.61 8.98 -3.99
N GLN A 61 -3.32 9.92 -3.36
CA GLN A 61 -3.86 9.71 -2.01
C GLN A 61 -5.00 8.68 -2.01
N GLN A 62 -5.81 8.67 -3.05
CA GLN A 62 -6.84 7.64 -3.21
C GLN A 62 -6.21 6.25 -3.41
N VAL A 63 -5.13 6.17 -4.20
CA VAL A 63 -4.37 4.91 -4.39
C VAL A 63 -3.78 4.44 -3.08
N SER A 64 -3.09 5.33 -2.35
CA SER A 64 -2.51 5.01 -1.03
C SER A 64 -3.59 4.54 -0.04
N GLY A 65 -4.71 5.26 0.04
CA GLY A 65 -5.82 4.91 0.93
C GLY A 65 -6.44 3.54 0.62
N ASN A 66 -6.66 3.24 -0.67
CA ASN A 66 -7.19 1.94 -1.09
C ASN A 66 -6.18 0.80 -0.97
N SER A 67 -4.89 1.10 -0.97
CA SER A 67 -3.85 0.13 -0.62
C SER A 67 -4.05 -0.42 0.80
N TRP A 68 -4.18 0.48 1.78
CA TRP A 68 -4.42 0.06 3.17
C TRP A 68 -5.75 -0.67 3.34
N TYR A 69 -6.80 -0.19 2.66
CA TYR A 69 -8.09 -0.86 2.66
C TYR A 69 -8.00 -2.30 2.15
N LEU A 70 -7.44 -2.49 0.96
CA LEU A 70 -7.27 -3.83 0.38
C LEU A 70 -6.39 -4.72 1.27
N ARG A 71 -5.33 -4.17 1.84
CA ARG A 71 -4.45 -4.90 2.76
C ARG A 71 -5.20 -5.38 4.00
N GLY A 72 -6.02 -4.51 4.61
CA GLY A 72 -6.88 -4.86 5.74
C GLY A 72 -7.95 -5.89 5.39
N LEU A 73 -8.55 -5.76 4.20
CA LEU A 73 -9.58 -6.69 3.73
C LEU A 73 -9.03 -8.12 3.51
N ILE A 74 -7.81 -8.22 2.96
CA ILE A 74 -7.14 -9.53 2.78
C ILE A 74 -6.86 -10.19 4.13
N GLU A 75 -6.39 -9.44 5.13
CA GLU A 75 -6.16 -9.99 6.47
C GLU A 75 -7.46 -10.42 7.16
N TYR A 76 -8.52 -9.65 6.98
CA TYR A 76 -9.85 -10.04 7.47
C TYR A 76 -10.35 -11.31 6.78
N TYR A 77 -10.14 -11.44 5.45
CA TYR A 77 -10.52 -12.65 4.72
C TYR A 77 -9.80 -13.90 5.25
N GLN A 78 -8.56 -13.79 5.69
CA GLN A 78 -7.84 -14.92 6.32
C GLN A 78 -8.45 -15.37 7.66
N ILE A 79 -9.24 -14.51 8.31
CA ILE A 79 -9.94 -14.81 9.57
C ILE A 79 -11.34 -15.31 9.29
N SER A 80 -12.06 -14.65 8.40
CA SER A 80 -13.49 -14.89 8.16
C SER A 80 -13.76 -16.04 7.21
N HIS A 81 -12.92 -16.19 6.17
CA HIS A 81 -13.11 -17.09 5.02
C HIS A 81 -14.45 -16.90 4.29
N GLU A 82 -15.07 -15.72 4.44
CA GLU A 82 -16.36 -15.40 3.84
C GLU A 82 -16.21 -15.10 2.35
N GLU A 83 -16.99 -15.77 1.51
CA GLU A 83 -16.90 -15.64 0.04
C GLU A 83 -17.15 -14.20 -0.44
N TRP A 84 -18.11 -13.49 0.15
CA TRP A 84 -18.37 -12.08 -0.20
C TRP A 84 -17.13 -11.16 0.02
N CYS A 85 -16.28 -11.50 0.98
CA CYS A 85 -15.04 -10.75 1.25
C CYS A 85 -14.02 -11.00 0.12
N ARG A 86 -13.95 -12.24 -0.36
CA ARG A 86 -13.14 -12.59 -1.52
C ARG A 86 -13.63 -11.88 -2.78
N GLU A 87 -14.95 -11.90 -3.02
CA GLU A 87 -15.58 -11.18 -4.14
C GLU A 87 -15.21 -9.68 -4.10
N LEU A 88 -15.28 -9.05 -2.91
CA LEU A 88 -14.92 -7.64 -2.76
C LEU A 88 -13.43 -7.38 -3.02
N ILE A 89 -12.53 -8.29 -2.64
CA ILE A 89 -11.10 -8.21 -3.00
C ILE A 89 -10.95 -8.27 -4.53
N GLU A 90 -11.64 -9.17 -5.21
CA GLU A 90 -11.62 -9.29 -6.67
C GLU A 90 -12.19 -8.03 -7.34
N GLU A 91 -13.27 -7.45 -6.82
CA GLU A 91 -13.81 -6.15 -7.29
C GLU A 91 -12.75 -5.04 -7.22
N VAL A 92 -12.05 -4.90 -6.08
CA VAL A 92 -10.97 -3.91 -5.95
C VAL A 92 -9.84 -4.16 -6.94
N ILE A 93 -9.47 -5.43 -7.18
CA ILE A 93 -8.46 -5.77 -8.19
C ILE A 93 -8.93 -5.31 -9.58
N HIS A 94 -10.11 -5.72 -10.01
CA HIS A 94 -10.58 -5.48 -11.38
C HIS A 94 -11.01 -4.03 -11.61
N HIS A 95 -11.71 -3.42 -10.67
CA HIS A 95 -12.28 -2.07 -10.85
C HIS A 95 -11.32 -0.95 -10.46
N PHE A 96 -10.31 -1.23 -9.63
CA PHE A 96 -9.36 -0.22 -9.21
C PHE A 96 -7.94 -0.53 -9.70
N ILE A 97 -7.33 -1.64 -9.27
CA ILE A 97 -5.91 -1.92 -9.53
C ILE A 97 -5.61 -2.06 -11.02
N LEU A 98 -6.34 -2.90 -11.73
CA LEU A 98 -6.11 -3.12 -13.16
C LEU A 98 -6.37 -1.85 -13.99
N ARG A 99 -7.27 -0.98 -13.53
CA ARG A 99 -7.56 0.29 -14.20
C ARG A 99 -6.50 1.37 -13.96
N ILE A 100 -5.84 1.39 -12.81
CA ILE A 100 -4.74 2.33 -12.54
C ILE A 100 -3.39 1.82 -13.04
N ALA A 101 -3.24 0.53 -13.29
CA ALA A 101 -1.97 -0.09 -13.68
C ALA A 101 -1.24 0.62 -14.83
N PRO A 102 -1.91 1.02 -15.93
CA PRO A 102 -1.22 1.73 -17.03
C PRO A 102 -0.60 3.06 -16.61
N PHE A 103 -1.12 3.73 -15.60
CA PHE A 103 -0.63 5.02 -15.14
C PHE A 103 0.75 4.91 -14.48
N TYR A 104 1.09 3.78 -13.87
CA TYR A 104 2.41 3.59 -13.26
C TYR A 104 3.56 3.70 -14.26
N LEU A 105 3.33 3.34 -15.54
CA LEU A 105 4.34 3.47 -16.60
C LEU A 105 4.71 4.93 -16.89
N HIS A 106 3.88 5.87 -16.49
CA HIS A 106 4.05 7.30 -16.66
C HIS A 106 4.08 8.03 -15.32
N TYR A 107 4.44 7.32 -14.22
CA TYR A 107 4.54 7.94 -12.91
C TYR A 107 5.55 9.10 -12.94
N PRO A 108 5.19 10.30 -12.47
CA PRO A 108 6.03 11.49 -12.61
C PRO A 108 7.26 11.42 -11.71
N LEU A 109 8.42 11.23 -12.34
CA LEU A 109 9.74 11.17 -11.69
C LEU A 109 10.32 12.59 -11.53
N ILE A 110 9.60 13.44 -10.82
CA ILE A 110 9.99 14.83 -10.57
C ILE A 110 10.10 15.08 -9.06
N HIS A 111 11.07 15.92 -8.68
CA HIS A 111 11.14 16.46 -7.35
C HIS A 111 9.88 17.28 -7.05
N ARG A 112 9.31 17.13 -5.87
CA ARG A 112 8.11 17.86 -5.44
C ARG A 112 8.45 18.76 -4.28
N GLU A 113 7.86 19.95 -4.26
CA GLU A 113 7.95 20.83 -3.10
C GLU A 113 7.24 20.19 -1.92
N MET A 114 7.97 20.00 -0.85
CA MET A 114 7.40 19.43 0.37
C MET A 114 6.62 20.50 1.11
N GLY A 115 5.32 20.43 1.02
CA GLY A 115 4.43 21.27 1.82
C GLY A 115 4.34 20.72 3.23
N GLY A 116 5.18 21.10 4.13
CA GLY A 116 5.18 21.01 5.60
C GLY A 116 4.44 19.88 6.34
N VAL A 117 3.50 19.20 5.72
CA VAL A 117 2.73 18.06 6.26
C VAL A 117 2.68 16.99 5.17
N GLY A 118 3.15 15.79 5.49
CA GLY A 118 3.10 14.64 4.58
C GLY A 118 1.69 14.33 4.09
N GLY A 119 1.59 13.77 2.88
CA GLY A 119 0.32 13.37 2.29
C GLY A 119 -0.55 14.51 1.74
N HIS A 120 -0.06 15.74 1.74
CA HIS A 120 -0.81 16.86 1.16
C HIS A 120 -0.95 16.70 -0.37
N ILE A 121 -2.16 16.90 -0.89
CA ILE A 121 -2.40 16.92 -2.34
C ILE A 121 -1.97 18.28 -2.87
N GLU A 122 -1.02 18.30 -3.80
CA GLU A 122 -0.55 19.54 -4.44
C GLU A 122 -1.58 20.17 -5.38
N GLY A 123 -2.65 19.43 -5.72
CA GLY A 123 -3.68 19.89 -6.65
C GLY A 123 -3.21 20.01 -8.11
N LYS A 124 -2.02 19.46 -8.41
CA LYS A 124 -1.42 19.48 -9.75
C LYS A 124 -1.55 18.12 -10.41
N VAL A 125 -2.03 18.10 -11.64
CA VAL A 125 -2.04 16.90 -12.48
C VAL A 125 -0.77 16.88 -13.34
N THR A 126 0.00 15.81 -13.25
CA THR A 126 1.20 15.57 -14.05
C THR A 126 1.15 14.14 -14.58
N ASP A 127 1.25 13.97 -15.88
CA ASP A 127 1.24 12.66 -16.57
C ASP A 127 0.08 11.75 -16.16
N GLY A 128 -1.09 12.34 -15.93
CA GLY A 128 -2.30 11.63 -15.50
C GLY A 128 -2.39 11.38 -13.98
N TRP A 129 -1.41 11.84 -13.18
CA TRP A 129 -1.44 11.74 -11.73
C TRP A 129 -1.81 13.06 -11.05
N LEU A 130 -2.82 13.05 -10.19
CA LEU A 130 -3.01 14.10 -9.20
C LEU A 130 -2.03 13.82 -8.06
N THR A 131 -0.91 14.57 -8.09
CA THR A 131 0.25 14.28 -7.26
C THR A 131 0.08 14.77 -5.83
N SER A 132 0.60 14.00 -4.88
CA SER A 132 0.79 14.42 -3.49
C SER A 132 2.22 14.96 -3.28
N SER A 133 2.47 15.56 -2.11
CA SER A 133 3.82 15.96 -1.70
C SER A 133 4.75 14.76 -1.45
N ASP A 134 4.18 13.58 -1.19
CA ASP A 134 4.93 12.37 -0.84
C ASP A 134 5.25 11.55 -2.09
N VAL A 135 6.43 11.76 -2.66
CA VAL A 135 6.89 10.99 -3.81
C VAL A 135 6.93 9.50 -3.47
N GLY A 136 6.31 8.70 -4.32
CA GLY A 136 6.28 7.24 -4.17
C GLY A 136 5.11 6.71 -3.36
N CYS A 137 4.23 7.55 -2.78
CA CYS A 137 3.12 7.07 -1.96
C CYS A 137 2.11 6.20 -2.74
N ALA A 138 1.97 6.40 -4.05
CA ALA A 138 1.14 5.53 -4.90
C ALA A 138 1.64 4.08 -4.94
N PHE A 139 2.95 3.86 -4.78
CA PHE A 139 3.53 2.52 -4.80
C PHE A 139 3.27 1.71 -3.52
N ILE A 140 2.72 2.30 -2.45
CA ILE A 140 2.23 1.54 -1.28
C ILE A 140 1.29 0.41 -1.73
N MET A 141 0.59 0.61 -2.85
CA MET A 141 -0.28 -0.40 -3.45
C MET A 141 0.44 -1.74 -3.75
N LEU A 142 1.77 -1.74 -3.95
CA LEU A 142 2.55 -2.96 -4.13
C LEU A 142 2.42 -3.94 -2.96
N ASP A 143 2.28 -3.43 -1.73
CA ASP A 143 2.09 -4.29 -0.56
C ASP A 143 0.75 -5.04 -0.63
N ALA A 144 -0.33 -4.31 -0.88
CA ALA A 144 -1.67 -4.91 -1.00
C ALA A 144 -1.79 -5.85 -2.21
N MET A 145 -1.27 -5.42 -3.37
CA MET A 145 -1.28 -6.25 -4.58
C MET A 145 -0.52 -7.56 -4.40
N SER A 146 0.62 -7.52 -3.72
CA SER A 146 1.45 -8.70 -3.48
C SER A 146 0.76 -9.69 -2.54
N GLU A 147 0.09 -9.20 -1.50
CA GLU A 147 -0.70 -10.06 -0.60
C GLU A 147 -1.95 -10.61 -1.32
N ALA A 148 -2.63 -9.80 -2.14
CA ALA A 148 -3.73 -10.28 -2.97
C ALA A 148 -3.27 -11.39 -3.93
N TYR A 149 -2.15 -11.18 -4.62
CA TYR A 149 -1.57 -12.22 -5.47
C TYR A 149 -1.15 -13.45 -4.67
N TYR A 150 -0.58 -13.27 -3.48
CA TYR A 150 -0.21 -14.40 -2.61
C TYR A 150 -1.43 -15.25 -2.23
N ALA A 151 -2.57 -14.60 -1.97
CA ALA A 151 -3.82 -15.26 -1.58
C ALA A 151 -4.58 -15.89 -2.78
N LEU A 152 -4.74 -15.15 -3.89
CA LEU A 152 -5.65 -15.51 -4.97
C LEU A 152 -4.96 -16.13 -6.20
N ARG A 153 -3.66 -15.88 -6.40
CA ARG A 153 -2.88 -16.35 -7.56
C ARG A 153 -3.41 -15.88 -8.92
N ASP A 154 -4.02 -14.70 -8.94
CA ASP A 154 -4.55 -14.09 -10.16
C ASP A 154 -3.42 -13.78 -11.16
N PRO A 155 -3.47 -14.28 -12.42
CA PRO A 155 -2.40 -14.10 -13.39
C PRO A 155 -2.33 -12.69 -13.99
N GLU A 156 -3.44 -11.94 -14.08
CA GLU A 156 -3.43 -10.55 -14.54
C GLU A 156 -2.77 -9.66 -13.49
N LEU A 157 -3.13 -9.86 -12.22
CA LEU A 157 -2.51 -9.16 -11.10
C LEU A 157 -1.01 -9.43 -11.03
N LYS A 158 -0.56 -10.67 -11.33
CA LYS A 158 0.87 -10.99 -11.42
C LYS A 158 1.57 -10.11 -12.45
N THR A 159 1.02 -10.01 -13.63
CA THR A 159 1.59 -9.21 -14.72
C THR A 159 1.70 -7.73 -14.33
N VAL A 160 0.66 -7.18 -13.74
CA VAL A 160 0.65 -5.80 -13.25
C VAL A 160 1.68 -5.59 -12.13
N LEU A 161 1.79 -6.55 -11.19
CA LEU A 161 2.80 -6.51 -10.14
C LEU A 161 4.22 -6.46 -10.69
N GLU A 162 4.55 -7.33 -11.64
CA GLU A 162 5.88 -7.38 -12.26
C GLU A 162 6.23 -6.04 -12.90
N GLN A 163 5.29 -5.45 -13.65
CA GLN A 163 5.48 -4.14 -14.29
C GLN A 163 5.61 -3.00 -13.27
N THR A 164 4.74 -2.97 -12.26
CA THR A 164 4.75 -1.90 -11.25
C THR A 164 5.99 -1.98 -10.36
N ILE A 165 6.44 -3.18 -10.00
CA ILE A 165 7.70 -3.38 -9.28
C ILE A 165 8.88 -2.88 -10.12
N ASP A 166 8.89 -3.19 -11.42
CA ASP A 166 9.97 -2.74 -12.30
C ASP A 166 10.06 -1.20 -12.33
N VAL A 167 8.94 -0.52 -12.50
CA VAL A 167 8.90 0.96 -12.43
C VAL A 167 9.37 1.47 -11.06
N PHE A 168 8.89 0.87 -9.98
CA PHE A 168 9.26 1.27 -8.62
C PHE A 168 10.78 1.13 -8.36
N LEU A 169 11.40 0.08 -8.84
CA LEU A 169 12.83 -0.16 -8.66
C LEU A 169 13.72 0.79 -9.47
N HIS A 170 13.16 1.50 -10.44
CA HIS A 170 13.86 2.55 -11.21
C HIS A 170 13.77 3.94 -10.55
N LEU A 171 13.05 4.09 -9.43
CA LEU A 171 13.02 5.33 -8.67
C LEU A 171 14.38 5.62 -8.03
N ASP A 172 14.87 6.84 -8.19
CA ASP A 172 15.96 7.37 -7.36
C ASP A 172 15.38 7.83 -6.02
N PHE A 173 15.32 6.92 -5.05
CA PHE A 173 14.70 7.19 -3.74
C PHE A 173 15.29 8.39 -3.02
N VAL A 174 16.60 8.60 -3.15
CA VAL A 174 17.31 9.70 -2.49
C VAL A 174 17.17 11.00 -3.28
N GLY A 175 17.44 10.96 -4.59
CA GLY A 175 17.39 12.14 -5.45
C GLY A 175 15.96 12.71 -5.58
N LEU A 176 14.94 11.86 -5.57
CA LEU A 176 13.52 12.26 -5.58
C LEU A 176 12.99 12.55 -4.18
N GLN A 177 13.77 12.28 -3.12
CA GLN A 177 13.32 12.39 -1.73
C GLN A 177 12.01 11.61 -1.50
N CYS A 178 12.00 10.33 -1.90
CA CYS A 178 10.83 9.50 -1.70
C CYS A 178 10.46 9.39 -0.23
N GLN A 179 9.17 9.30 0.05
CA GLN A 179 8.67 9.12 1.41
C GLN A 179 9.11 7.75 1.94
N THR A 180 9.81 7.75 3.08
CA THR A 180 10.51 6.56 3.59
C THR A 180 9.55 5.44 3.97
N HIS A 181 8.47 5.76 4.71
CA HIS A 181 7.45 4.78 5.09
C HIS A 181 6.77 4.13 3.88
N ALA A 182 6.42 4.94 2.86
CA ALA A 182 5.85 4.42 1.62
C ALA A 182 6.81 3.44 0.94
N THR A 183 8.09 3.82 0.82
CA THR A 183 9.12 2.97 0.20
C THR A 183 9.34 1.67 0.97
N LEU A 184 9.35 1.69 2.31
CA LEU A 184 9.46 0.49 3.13
C LEU A 184 8.22 -0.41 3.03
N SER A 185 7.03 0.17 2.91
CA SER A 185 5.80 -0.59 2.65
C SER A 185 5.86 -1.30 1.29
N CYS A 186 6.41 -0.61 0.26
CA CYS A 186 6.67 -1.21 -1.04
C CYS A 186 7.67 -2.37 -0.95
N ALA A 187 8.77 -2.19 -0.20
CA ALA A 187 9.77 -3.23 0.00
C ALA A 187 9.17 -4.49 0.66
N ARG A 188 8.23 -4.31 1.61
CA ARG A 188 7.46 -5.42 2.19
C ARG A 188 6.63 -6.13 1.13
N GLY A 189 5.97 -5.39 0.23
CA GLY A 189 5.25 -5.97 -0.91
C GLY A 189 6.16 -6.76 -1.83
N VAL A 190 7.32 -6.23 -2.20
CA VAL A 190 8.33 -6.93 -3.03
C VAL A 190 8.79 -8.23 -2.34
N MET A 191 8.97 -8.21 -1.01
CA MET A 191 9.31 -9.40 -0.24
C MET A 191 8.16 -10.44 -0.24
N THR A 192 6.91 -10.01 -0.13
CA THR A 192 5.74 -10.90 -0.24
C THR A 192 5.65 -11.50 -1.63
N PHE A 193 5.93 -10.72 -2.67
CA PHE A 193 5.97 -11.23 -4.03
C PHE A 193 7.09 -12.26 -4.25
N TYR A 194 8.29 -12.06 -3.64
CA TYR A 194 9.31 -13.09 -3.55
C TYR A 194 8.78 -14.37 -2.89
N ARG A 195 8.08 -14.25 -1.75
CA ARG A 195 7.49 -15.42 -1.07
C ARG A 195 6.51 -16.19 -1.96
N ALA A 196 5.80 -15.49 -2.84
CA ALA A 196 4.83 -16.06 -3.77
C ALA A 196 5.49 -16.74 -4.98
N THR A 197 6.55 -16.12 -5.55
CA THR A 197 7.18 -16.53 -6.81
C THR A 197 8.44 -17.35 -6.64
N LYS A 198 9.17 -17.16 -5.53
CA LYS A 198 10.52 -17.70 -5.25
C LYS A 198 11.60 -17.18 -6.21
N GLU A 199 11.34 -16.07 -6.90
CA GLU A 199 12.30 -15.46 -7.81
C GLU A 199 13.29 -14.57 -7.04
N GLU A 200 14.55 -15.00 -6.93
CA GLU A 200 15.61 -14.34 -6.14
C GLU A 200 15.83 -12.85 -6.48
N LYS A 201 15.48 -12.42 -7.70
CA LYS A 201 15.56 -11.00 -8.07
C LYS A 201 14.75 -10.08 -7.13
N TYR A 202 13.59 -10.56 -6.65
CA TYR A 202 12.75 -9.77 -5.73
C TYR A 202 13.30 -9.74 -4.30
N LEU A 203 13.92 -10.84 -3.84
CA LEU A 203 14.63 -10.84 -2.56
C LEU A 203 15.80 -9.85 -2.59
N ASN A 204 16.58 -9.87 -3.66
CA ASN A 204 17.71 -8.97 -3.83
C ASN A 204 17.26 -7.51 -3.94
N ALA A 205 16.17 -7.24 -4.65
CA ALA A 205 15.57 -5.91 -4.73
C ALA A 205 15.13 -5.40 -3.35
N ALA A 206 14.38 -6.21 -2.58
CA ALA A 206 13.95 -5.83 -1.23
C ALA A 206 15.14 -5.56 -0.30
N LYS A 207 16.21 -6.37 -0.37
CA LYS A 207 17.46 -6.11 0.37
C LYS A 207 18.10 -4.79 -0.03
N SER A 208 18.21 -4.49 -1.33
CA SER A 208 18.80 -3.23 -1.81
C SER A 208 18.03 -2.02 -1.32
N ILE A 209 16.69 -2.09 -1.27
CA ILE A 209 15.85 -1.02 -0.72
C ILE A 209 16.13 -0.86 0.79
N PHE A 210 16.24 -1.96 1.51
CA PHE A 210 16.54 -1.93 2.94
C PHE A 210 17.94 -1.39 3.24
N ASP A 211 18.94 -1.72 2.44
CA ASP A 211 20.30 -1.18 2.53
C ASP A 211 20.31 0.33 2.25
N CYS A 212 19.52 0.80 1.28
CA CYS A 212 19.31 2.23 1.06
C CYS A 212 18.66 2.90 2.27
N TYR A 213 17.66 2.28 2.88
CA TYR A 213 17.04 2.77 4.11
C TYR A 213 18.06 2.90 5.26
N LEU A 214 18.87 1.87 5.51
CA LEU A 214 19.87 1.88 6.56
C LEU A 214 20.89 3.03 6.41
N SER A 215 21.19 3.41 5.17
CA SER A 215 22.21 4.43 4.88
C SER A 215 21.62 5.85 4.71
N GLN A 216 20.38 6.00 4.25
CA GLN A 216 19.83 7.29 3.80
C GLN A 216 18.44 7.62 4.40
N GLY A 217 17.81 6.69 5.06
CA GLY A 217 16.43 6.85 5.58
C GLY A 217 16.29 6.64 7.08
N MET A 218 17.33 6.16 7.77
CA MET A 218 17.27 5.77 9.18
C MET A 218 18.02 6.75 10.08
N THR A 219 17.46 7.05 11.24
CA THR A 219 18.09 7.84 12.30
C THR A 219 19.01 6.97 13.18
N LEU A 220 19.79 7.60 14.07
CA LEU A 220 20.65 6.90 15.00
C LEU A 220 19.91 6.06 16.06
N ASP A 221 18.65 6.37 16.33
CA ASP A 221 17.76 5.63 17.24
C ASP A 221 16.86 4.62 16.51
N TYR A 222 17.20 4.30 15.26
CA TYR A 222 16.51 3.34 14.41
C TYR A 222 15.11 3.77 13.95
N SER A 223 14.71 5.03 14.14
CA SER A 223 13.52 5.60 13.53
C SER A 223 13.79 5.93 12.05
N ASN A 224 12.76 6.25 11.28
CA ASN A 224 12.92 6.71 9.92
C ASN A 224 12.90 8.24 9.82
N PHE A 225 13.70 8.81 8.92
CA PHE A 225 13.44 10.15 8.40
C PHE A 225 12.14 10.09 7.56
N ASN A 226 11.40 11.19 7.50
CA ASN A 226 10.17 11.21 6.70
C ASN A 226 10.48 11.00 5.20
N TRP A 227 11.57 11.55 4.71
CA TRP A 227 12.03 11.40 3.31
C TRP A 227 13.49 10.96 3.25
N PHE A 228 13.80 10.12 2.26
CA PHE A 228 15.18 9.70 2.00
C PHE A 228 16.11 10.92 1.77
N GLY A 229 17.33 10.83 2.26
CA GLY A 229 18.33 11.88 2.12
C GLY A 229 18.04 13.20 2.86
N ARG A 230 17.03 13.22 3.73
CA ARG A 230 16.62 14.42 4.48
C ARG A 230 16.73 14.22 5.99
N PRO A 231 17.98 14.19 6.55
CA PRO A 231 18.21 14.03 7.98
C PRO A 231 17.74 15.26 8.81
N ASP A 232 17.41 16.36 8.15
CA ASP A 232 16.85 17.59 8.71
C ASP A 232 15.32 17.57 8.87
N THR A 233 14.66 16.52 8.40
CA THR A 233 13.22 16.39 8.47
C THR A 233 12.78 15.55 9.68
N TRP A 234 11.52 15.73 10.04
CA TRP A 234 10.92 15.05 11.16
C TRP A 234 10.99 13.53 10.99
N THR A 235 11.19 12.85 12.12
CA THR A 235 10.85 11.44 12.22
C THR A 235 9.35 11.35 12.39
N GLU A 236 8.61 10.92 11.39
CA GLU A 236 7.21 10.57 11.55
C GLU A 236 7.13 9.15 12.10
N PRO A 237 6.66 8.97 13.32
CA PRO A 237 6.26 7.65 13.79
C PRO A 237 4.94 7.31 13.09
N CYS A 238 5.01 6.60 11.97
CA CYS A 238 3.85 5.97 11.35
C CYS A 238 3.53 4.64 12.00
#